data_5d8f463c9c4a5a541c0bc8584bdba914
#
_entry.id   5d8f463c9c4a5a541c0bc8584bdba914
#
_cell.length_a   1.000
_cell.length_b   1.000
_cell.length_c   1.000
_cell.angle_alpha   90.00
_cell.angle_beta   90.00
_cell.angle_gamma   90.00
#
_symmetry.space_group_name_H-M   'P 1'
#
loop_
_entity.id
_entity.type
_entity.pdbx_description
1 polymer ?
#
loop_
_entity_poly.entity_id
_entity_poly.type
_entity_poly.pdbx_seq_one_letter_code
_entity_poly.pdbx_strand_id
1 'polypeptide(L)'
;MTKDIQSISMDRAKVMAPAIFATKPASYINQKLYTFTPTTGIIDQMNAQGWQLTKVQQSQSKSELRKDYGIHIVRFQHPDIYIKDGNGGVEARPEIVVINSHDGTKPLQFEAGLFRLVCENGLVLKTQDFGGFKERHTKFTLDSLKQKIDEKMSIMNKTVGTISKWAEKEMTAAERRRFATEALALRISSDRVAEEYEIMEILNPRRDVDKANTLWHTFNRVQENLIKGGFQMNNRTARAITNPMEDMVLNQGLWQIADSFVAVA
;
A
#
# COMPACT_ATOMS: atom_id res chain seq x y z
N MET A 1 7.28 -10.82 20.19
CA MET A 1 5.93 -10.33 20.58
C MET A 1 5.29 -9.74 19.34
N THR A 2 4.18 -10.29 18.91
CA THR A 2 3.38 -9.66 17.83
C THR A 2 2.86 -8.34 18.34
N LYS A 3 3.18 -7.23 17.69
CA LYS A 3 2.55 -5.94 18.01
C LYS A 3 1.06 -6.08 17.70
N ASP A 4 0.21 -5.93 18.69
CA ASP A 4 -1.23 -5.96 18.49
C ASP A 4 -1.68 -4.86 17.55
N ILE A 5 -2.67 -5.16 16.73
CA ILE A 5 -3.30 -4.15 15.88
C ILE A 5 -4.07 -3.18 16.77
N GLN A 6 -3.79 -1.90 16.65
CA GLN A 6 -4.59 -0.86 17.31
C GLN A 6 -5.86 -0.61 16.49
N SER A 7 -6.92 -1.29 16.87
CA SER A 7 -8.23 -1.07 16.25
C SER A 7 -8.89 0.21 16.75
N ILE A 8 -9.71 0.81 15.90
CA ILE A 8 -10.53 1.99 16.24
C ILE A 8 -11.95 1.52 16.52
N SER A 9 -12.52 1.91 17.68
CA SER A 9 -13.93 1.66 17.98
C SER A 9 -14.85 2.45 17.05
N MET A 10 -16.06 1.93 16.81
CA MET A 10 -17.06 2.61 15.98
C MET A 10 -17.47 3.97 16.54
N ASP A 11 -17.52 4.12 17.88
CA ASP A 11 -17.80 5.42 18.51
C ASP A 11 -16.72 6.46 18.19
N ARG A 12 -15.45 6.05 18.28
CA ARG A 12 -14.34 6.93 17.91
C ARG A 12 -14.33 7.24 16.41
N ALA A 13 -14.63 6.26 15.58
CA ALA A 13 -14.76 6.45 14.13
C ALA A 13 -15.86 7.46 13.79
N LYS A 14 -16.98 7.44 14.51
CA LYS A 14 -18.10 8.38 14.32
C LYS A 14 -17.72 9.82 14.62
N VAL A 15 -16.90 10.02 15.63
CA VAL A 15 -16.38 11.38 15.96
C VAL A 15 -15.40 11.87 14.90
N MET A 16 -14.52 10.99 14.40
CA MET A 16 -13.45 11.36 13.47
C MET A 16 -13.93 11.49 12.02
N ALA A 17 -14.92 10.71 11.63
CA ALA A 17 -15.40 10.62 10.25
C ALA A 17 -16.92 10.34 10.23
N PRO A 18 -17.78 11.28 10.59
CA PRO A 18 -19.24 11.09 10.64
C PRO A 18 -19.86 10.65 9.32
N ALA A 19 -19.27 11.02 8.17
CA ALA A 19 -19.75 10.60 6.86
C ALA A 19 -19.78 9.07 6.67
N ILE A 20 -18.96 8.31 7.39
CA ILE A 20 -18.99 6.84 7.40
C ILE A 20 -20.38 6.30 7.80
N PHE A 21 -21.07 7.04 8.67
CA PHE A 21 -22.34 6.63 9.30
C PHE A 21 -23.59 7.18 8.57
N ALA A 22 -23.40 7.80 7.41
CA ALA A 22 -24.54 8.20 6.60
C ALA A 22 -25.40 6.97 6.22
N THR A 23 -26.72 7.11 6.34
CA THR A 23 -27.69 6.04 6.02
C THR A 23 -28.39 6.27 4.67
N LYS A 24 -28.12 7.42 4.04
CA LYS A 24 -28.64 7.83 2.74
C LYS A 24 -27.66 8.78 2.07
N PRO A 25 -27.72 8.94 0.74
CA PRO A 25 -26.89 9.94 0.07
C PRO A 25 -27.31 11.36 0.43
N ALA A 26 -26.44 12.32 0.15
CA ALA A 26 -26.76 13.74 0.33
C ALA A 26 -28.04 14.13 -0.45
N SER A 27 -28.84 15.03 0.10
CA SER A 27 -30.18 15.37 -0.40
C SER A 27 -30.21 15.89 -1.85
N TYR A 28 -29.13 16.45 -2.33
CA TYR A 28 -29.01 16.95 -3.70
C TYR A 28 -28.61 15.90 -4.73
N ILE A 29 -28.36 14.64 -4.31
CA ILE A 29 -28.01 13.55 -5.20
C ILE A 29 -29.27 12.97 -5.85
N ASN A 30 -29.22 12.77 -7.18
CA ASN A 30 -30.29 12.09 -7.89
C ASN A 30 -30.29 10.59 -7.56
N GLN A 31 -31.15 10.19 -6.65
CA GLN A 31 -31.26 8.82 -6.16
C GLN A 31 -31.66 7.79 -7.23
N LYS A 32 -32.25 8.21 -8.35
CA LYS A 32 -32.57 7.30 -9.47
C LYS A 32 -31.32 6.81 -10.21
N LEU A 33 -30.24 7.58 -10.15
CA LEU A 33 -28.99 7.31 -10.85
C LEU A 33 -27.87 6.89 -9.89
N TYR A 34 -28.09 7.00 -8.58
CA TYR A 34 -27.08 6.78 -7.56
C TYR A 34 -27.41 5.56 -6.70
N THR A 35 -26.53 4.58 -6.71
CA THR A 35 -26.61 3.43 -5.80
C THR A 35 -25.86 3.79 -4.52
N PHE A 36 -26.61 3.98 -3.45
CA PHE A 36 -26.03 4.27 -2.14
C PHE A 36 -25.35 3.02 -1.57
N THR A 37 -24.10 3.16 -1.16
CA THR A 37 -23.32 2.09 -0.54
C THR A 37 -22.90 2.53 0.86
N PRO A 38 -23.56 2.03 1.91
CA PRO A 38 -23.23 2.38 3.27
C PRO A 38 -21.83 1.88 3.63
N THR A 39 -20.95 2.78 4.09
CA THR A 39 -19.59 2.43 4.47
C THR A 39 -19.56 1.55 5.74
N THR A 40 -20.56 1.69 6.62
CA THR A 40 -20.72 0.78 7.76
C THR A 40 -20.91 -0.67 7.32
N GLY A 41 -21.71 -0.93 6.27
CA GLY A 41 -21.89 -2.28 5.73
C GLY A 41 -20.58 -2.88 5.16
N ILE A 42 -19.70 -2.03 4.61
CA ILE A 42 -18.35 -2.47 4.20
C ILE A 42 -17.51 -2.82 5.43
N ILE A 43 -17.55 -1.98 6.47
CA ILE A 43 -16.82 -2.25 7.72
C ILE A 43 -17.28 -3.56 8.35
N ASP A 44 -18.59 -3.80 8.41
CA ASP A 44 -19.15 -5.04 8.97
C ASP A 44 -18.70 -6.27 8.17
N GLN A 45 -18.69 -6.16 6.82
CA GLN A 45 -18.21 -7.24 5.95
C GLN A 45 -16.71 -7.52 6.17
N MET A 46 -15.89 -6.48 6.31
CA MET A 46 -14.47 -6.62 6.57
C MET A 46 -14.22 -7.24 7.94
N ASN A 47 -14.94 -6.80 8.97
CA ASN A 47 -14.86 -7.37 10.31
C ASN A 47 -15.27 -8.85 10.34
N ALA A 48 -16.31 -9.23 9.60
CA ALA A 48 -16.75 -10.63 9.48
C ALA A 48 -15.68 -11.55 8.87
N GLN A 49 -14.73 -10.97 8.11
CA GLN A 49 -13.59 -11.67 7.52
C GLN A 49 -12.30 -11.56 8.37
N GLY A 50 -12.39 -11.05 9.60
CA GLY A 50 -11.26 -10.91 10.53
C GLY A 50 -10.45 -9.62 10.35
N TRP A 51 -10.80 -8.75 9.40
CA TRP A 51 -10.14 -7.46 9.25
C TRP A 51 -10.57 -6.49 10.34
N GLN A 52 -9.62 -5.76 10.88
CA GLN A 52 -9.85 -4.77 11.94
C GLN A 52 -9.69 -3.36 11.40
N LEU A 53 -10.63 -2.49 11.74
CA LEU A 53 -10.57 -1.07 11.40
C LEU A 53 -9.45 -0.39 12.19
N THR A 54 -8.42 0.12 11.50
CA THR A 54 -7.22 0.69 12.16
C THR A 54 -7.14 2.21 12.03
N LYS A 55 -7.71 2.77 10.97
CA LYS A 55 -7.68 4.22 10.74
C LYS A 55 -8.91 4.68 10.01
N VAL A 56 -9.39 5.86 10.38
CA VAL A 56 -10.43 6.59 9.66
C VAL A 56 -10.00 8.02 9.42
N GLN A 57 -10.39 8.57 8.29
CA GLN A 57 -10.14 9.97 7.94
C GLN A 57 -11.34 10.49 7.15
N GLN A 58 -11.62 11.77 7.25
CA GLN A 58 -12.63 12.43 6.45
C GLN A 58 -12.12 13.77 5.97
N SER A 59 -12.44 14.14 4.73
CA SER A 59 -12.15 15.46 4.21
C SER A 59 -13.00 16.50 4.93
N GLN A 60 -12.36 17.60 5.34
CA GLN A 60 -13.09 18.72 5.90
C GLN A 60 -13.84 19.47 4.79
N SER A 61 -15.10 19.80 5.04
CA SER A 61 -15.91 20.64 4.17
C SER A 61 -16.41 21.86 4.93
N LYS A 62 -16.33 23.03 4.29
CA LYS A 62 -16.94 24.26 4.82
C LYS A 62 -18.46 24.27 4.63
N SER A 63 -19.00 23.39 3.80
CA SER A 63 -20.43 23.29 3.53
C SER A 63 -21.06 22.32 4.52
N GLU A 64 -22.00 22.80 5.33
CA GLU A 64 -22.80 21.97 6.24
C GLU A 64 -23.55 20.85 5.51
N LEU A 65 -23.99 21.09 4.26
CA LEU A 65 -24.64 20.07 3.42
C LEU A 65 -23.74 18.91 3.02
N ARG A 66 -22.41 19.08 3.09
CA ARG A 66 -21.43 18.05 2.70
C ARG A 66 -20.68 17.47 3.89
N LYS A 67 -20.77 18.07 5.05
CA LYS A 67 -20.00 17.68 6.24
C LYS A 67 -20.18 16.20 6.59
N ASP A 68 -21.43 15.70 6.51
CA ASP A 68 -21.78 14.33 6.88
C ASP A 68 -21.80 13.37 5.69
N TYR A 69 -21.38 13.81 4.50
CA TYR A 69 -21.45 13.02 3.26
C TYR A 69 -20.15 13.03 2.46
N GLY A 70 -19.16 13.80 2.90
CA GLY A 70 -17.92 14.05 2.17
C GLY A 70 -17.03 12.82 2.02
N ILE A 71 -15.92 13.00 1.29
CA ILE A 71 -14.93 11.95 1.08
C ILE A 71 -14.38 11.48 2.43
N HIS A 72 -14.43 10.17 2.64
CA HIS A 72 -13.88 9.51 3.81
C HIS A 72 -13.08 8.28 3.42
N ILE A 73 -12.15 7.93 4.28
CA ILE A 73 -11.19 6.84 4.09
C ILE A 73 -11.24 5.96 5.32
N VAL A 74 -11.36 4.66 5.12
CA VAL A 74 -11.24 3.65 6.16
C VAL A 74 -10.12 2.69 5.80
N ARG A 75 -9.32 2.29 6.80
CA ARG A 75 -8.20 1.37 6.61
C ARG A 75 -8.35 0.18 7.53
N PHE A 76 -8.00 -0.98 7.00
CA PHE A 76 -8.12 -2.25 7.70
C PHE A 76 -6.79 -2.99 7.68
N GLN A 77 -6.49 -3.69 8.76
CA GLN A 77 -5.41 -4.67 8.87
C GLN A 77 -5.96 -5.98 9.40
N HIS A 78 -5.33 -7.10 9.03
CA HIS A 78 -5.68 -8.43 9.54
C HIS A 78 -4.63 -8.89 10.55
N PRO A 79 -5.02 -9.42 11.73
CA PRO A 79 -4.08 -9.83 12.77
C PRO A 79 -3.15 -10.96 12.28
N ASP A 80 -3.68 -11.90 11.51
CA ASP A 80 -2.96 -13.10 11.09
C ASP A 80 -2.26 -12.95 9.73
N ILE A 81 -2.44 -11.81 9.04
CA ILE A 81 -1.81 -11.56 7.74
C ILE A 81 -0.70 -10.53 7.92
N TYR A 82 0.54 -10.99 7.96
CA TYR A 82 1.72 -10.14 8.12
C TYR A 82 2.97 -10.82 7.58
N ILE A 83 3.97 -10.04 7.28
CA ILE A 83 5.32 -10.49 6.96
C ILE A 83 6.10 -10.56 8.27
N LYS A 84 6.78 -11.68 8.51
CA LYS A 84 7.65 -11.84 9.66
C LYS A 84 8.99 -11.17 9.41
N ASP A 85 9.53 -10.51 10.42
CA ASP A 85 10.93 -10.16 10.45
C ASP A 85 11.80 -11.40 10.74
N GLY A 86 13.13 -11.27 10.57
CA GLY A 86 14.06 -12.37 10.83
C GLY A 86 14.09 -12.87 12.28
N ASN A 87 13.47 -12.17 13.22
CA ASN A 87 13.39 -12.51 14.66
C ASN A 87 11.99 -13.02 15.05
N GLY A 88 11.09 -13.25 14.08
CA GLY A 88 9.72 -13.70 14.32
C GLY A 88 8.75 -12.59 14.75
N GLY A 89 9.18 -11.32 14.72
CA GLY A 89 8.32 -10.15 14.86
C GLY A 89 7.54 -9.81 13.59
N VAL A 90 6.82 -8.71 13.61
CA VAL A 90 6.06 -8.22 12.45
C VAL A 90 6.86 -7.16 11.73
N GLU A 91 7.31 -7.49 10.52
CA GLU A 91 8.00 -6.55 9.62
C GLU A 91 7.03 -5.60 8.92
N ALA A 92 5.97 -6.14 8.37
CA ALA A 92 4.97 -5.38 7.65
C ALA A 92 3.59 -6.04 7.72
N ARG A 93 2.53 -5.22 7.62
CA ARG A 93 1.15 -5.70 7.49
C ARG A 93 0.53 -5.16 6.22
N PRO A 94 -0.10 -6.03 5.41
CA PRO A 94 -0.98 -5.56 4.34
C PRO A 94 -2.12 -4.72 4.92
N GLU A 95 -2.49 -3.69 4.19
CA GLU A 95 -3.64 -2.85 4.50
C GLU A 95 -4.63 -2.85 3.34
N ILE A 96 -5.88 -2.80 3.70
CA ILE A 96 -6.97 -2.50 2.78
C ILE A 96 -7.41 -1.06 3.05
N VAL A 97 -7.46 -0.27 1.99
CA VAL A 97 -7.89 1.14 2.04
C VAL A 97 -9.15 1.28 1.22
N VAL A 98 -10.23 1.70 1.85
CA VAL A 98 -11.49 2.01 1.18
C VAL A 98 -11.71 3.51 1.21
N ILE A 99 -11.93 4.10 0.04
CA ILE A 99 -12.26 5.50 -0.15
C ILE A 99 -13.71 5.56 -0.65
N ASN A 100 -14.55 6.32 0.02
CA ASN A 100 -15.94 6.48 -0.37
C ASN A 100 -16.41 7.93 -0.20
N SER A 101 -17.53 8.27 -0.81
CA SER A 101 -18.27 9.50 -0.53
C SER A 101 -19.77 9.26 -0.72
N HIS A 102 -20.58 10.00 0.01
CA HIS A 102 -22.03 9.94 -0.10
C HIS A 102 -22.63 11.20 -0.71
N ASP A 103 -21.76 12.08 -1.22
CA ASP A 103 -22.09 13.35 -1.88
C ASP A 103 -21.82 13.33 -3.39
N GLY A 104 -21.52 12.15 -3.96
CA GLY A 104 -21.27 11.96 -5.38
C GLY A 104 -19.91 12.46 -5.88
N THR A 105 -19.03 12.98 -5.00
CA THR A 105 -17.74 13.55 -5.40
C THR A 105 -16.68 12.51 -5.73
N LYS A 106 -16.79 11.30 -5.16
CA LYS A 106 -15.86 10.19 -5.41
C LYS A 106 -16.60 8.88 -5.61
N PRO A 107 -16.15 8.03 -6.54
CA PRO A 107 -16.59 6.64 -6.61
C PRO A 107 -16.10 5.87 -5.39
N LEU A 108 -16.72 4.74 -5.10
CA LEU A 108 -16.17 3.76 -4.18
C LEU A 108 -14.86 3.23 -4.75
N GLN A 109 -13.77 3.35 -3.99
CA GLN A 109 -12.46 2.83 -4.34
C GLN A 109 -12.00 1.87 -3.25
N PHE A 110 -11.48 0.75 -3.68
CA PHE A 110 -10.90 -0.26 -2.83
C PHE A 110 -9.45 -0.45 -3.28
N GLU A 111 -8.52 -0.29 -2.39
CA GLU A 111 -7.09 -0.45 -2.66
C GLU A 111 -6.48 -1.36 -1.61
N ALA A 112 -5.71 -2.33 -2.05
CA ALA A 112 -4.88 -3.14 -1.19
C ALA A 112 -3.41 -2.72 -1.35
N GLY A 113 -2.70 -2.65 -0.24
CA GLY A 113 -1.30 -2.24 -0.24
C GLY A 113 -0.52 -2.89 0.89
N LEU A 114 0.81 -2.90 0.78
CA LEU A 114 1.69 -3.29 1.84
C LEU A 114 2.24 -2.04 2.54
N PHE A 115 2.13 -2.01 3.85
CA PHE A 115 2.59 -0.89 4.67
C PHE A 115 3.61 -1.40 5.68
N ARG A 116 4.78 -0.77 5.73
CA ARG A 116 5.81 -1.10 6.71
C ARG A 116 5.54 -0.38 8.03
N LEU A 117 5.63 -1.11 9.13
CA LEU A 117 5.41 -0.59 10.48
C LEU A 117 6.47 0.43 10.96
N VAL A 118 7.51 0.67 10.17
CA VAL A 118 8.69 1.43 10.56
C VAL A 118 8.51 2.95 10.48
N CYS A 119 7.40 3.45 9.93
CA CYS A 119 7.15 4.89 9.80
C CYS A 119 6.00 5.34 10.70
N GLU A 120 6.31 5.96 11.84
CA GLU A 120 5.32 6.65 12.68
C GLU A 120 4.58 7.77 11.95
N ASN A 121 5.14 8.31 10.89
CA ASN A 121 4.58 9.44 10.12
C ASN A 121 3.61 9.04 9.01
N GLY A 122 3.21 7.76 8.92
CA GLY A 122 2.19 7.34 7.97
C GLY A 122 2.58 7.52 6.50
N LEU A 123 3.87 7.56 6.19
CA LEU A 123 4.35 7.56 4.82
C LEU A 123 4.06 6.18 4.22
N VAL A 124 3.06 6.14 3.40
CA VAL A 124 2.62 4.98 2.66
C VAL A 124 3.55 4.82 1.47
N LEU A 125 4.62 4.07 1.62
CA LEU A 125 5.28 3.48 0.46
C LEU A 125 4.36 2.38 -0.03
N LYS A 126 3.64 2.64 -1.11
CA LYS A 126 2.89 1.64 -1.86
C LYS A 126 3.91 0.72 -2.52
N THR A 127 4.40 -0.27 -1.76
CA THR A 127 5.43 -1.19 -2.22
C THR A 127 4.93 -2.11 -3.31
N GLN A 128 3.60 -2.26 -3.43
CA GLN A 128 2.96 -2.88 -4.59
C GLN A 128 1.48 -2.58 -4.68
N ASP A 129 0.99 -2.48 -5.89
CA ASP A 129 -0.43 -2.46 -6.19
C ASP A 129 -0.95 -3.91 -6.22
N PHE A 130 -1.58 -4.34 -5.13
CA PHE A 130 -2.30 -5.62 -5.08
C PHE A 130 -3.59 -5.59 -5.89
N GLY A 131 -3.74 -4.57 -6.72
CA GLY A 131 -4.92 -4.29 -7.49
C GLY A 131 -6.02 -3.66 -6.64
N GLY A 132 -6.42 -2.48 -7.05
CA GLY A 132 -7.63 -1.84 -6.58
C GLY A 132 -8.76 -2.01 -7.58
N PHE A 133 -9.94 -1.60 -7.18
CA PHE A 133 -11.04 -1.37 -8.09
C PHE A 133 -11.76 -0.06 -7.76
N LYS A 134 -12.39 0.51 -8.77
CA LYS A 134 -13.23 1.71 -8.63
C LYS A 134 -14.60 1.39 -9.16
N GLU A 135 -15.61 1.60 -8.31
CA GLU A 135 -17.02 1.43 -8.69
C GLU A 135 -17.74 2.76 -8.63
N ARG A 136 -18.35 3.13 -9.74
CA ARG A 136 -19.29 4.26 -9.76
C ARG A 136 -20.55 3.85 -9.02
N HIS A 137 -21.11 4.77 -8.24
CA HIS A 137 -22.38 4.57 -7.53
C HIS A 137 -23.58 4.48 -8.47
N THR A 138 -23.48 3.69 -9.54
CA THR A 138 -24.54 3.67 -10.56
C THR A 138 -25.11 2.30 -10.88
N LYS A 139 -24.55 1.20 -10.45
CA LYS A 139 -25.10 -0.15 -10.80
C LYS A 139 -24.36 -1.31 -10.15
N PHE A 140 -23.90 -1.23 -8.92
CA PHE A 140 -23.33 -2.42 -8.31
C PHE A 140 -24.17 -2.92 -7.12
N THR A 141 -24.02 -4.18 -6.79
CA THR A 141 -24.65 -4.79 -5.63
C THR A 141 -23.61 -5.07 -4.54
N LEU A 142 -24.07 -5.22 -3.30
CA LEU A 142 -23.20 -5.62 -2.20
C LEU A 142 -22.53 -6.99 -2.46
N ASP A 143 -23.24 -7.89 -3.16
CA ASP A 143 -22.69 -9.21 -3.52
C ASP A 143 -21.55 -9.10 -4.53
N SER A 144 -21.68 -8.24 -5.55
CA SER A 144 -20.60 -7.98 -6.51
C SER A 144 -19.37 -7.35 -5.83
N LEU A 145 -19.61 -6.50 -4.82
CA LEU A 145 -18.55 -5.92 -4.01
C LEU A 145 -17.81 -7.00 -3.21
N LYS A 146 -18.57 -7.91 -2.58
CA LYS A 146 -18.00 -9.03 -1.82
C LYS A 146 -17.10 -9.90 -2.69
N GLN A 147 -17.53 -10.29 -3.87
CA GLN A 147 -16.72 -11.09 -4.80
C GLN A 147 -15.42 -10.40 -5.18
N LYS A 148 -15.46 -9.08 -5.45
CA LYS A 148 -14.26 -8.30 -5.75
C LYS A 148 -13.30 -8.18 -4.56
N ILE A 149 -13.83 -8.03 -3.35
CA ILE A 149 -13.02 -8.03 -2.13
C ILE A 149 -12.33 -9.39 -1.98
N ASP A 150 -13.07 -10.50 -2.09
CA ASP A 150 -12.52 -11.86 -1.94
C ASP A 150 -11.42 -12.15 -2.99
N GLU A 151 -11.62 -11.71 -4.24
CA GLU A 151 -10.60 -11.81 -5.29
C GLU A 151 -9.31 -11.06 -4.91
N LYS A 152 -9.43 -9.81 -4.47
CA LYS A 152 -8.27 -9.00 -4.08
C LYS A 152 -7.56 -9.54 -2.86
N MET A 153 -8.30 -10.11 -1.92
CA MET A 153 -7.72 -10.79 -0.76
C MET A 153 -6.93 -12.03 -1.15
N SER A 154 -7.40 -12.81 -2.12
CA SER A 154 -6.66 -13.95 -2.65
C SER A 154 -5.32 -13.53 -3.27
N ILE A 155 -5.32 -12.46 -4.07
CA ILE A 155 -4.09 -11.90 -4.67
C ILE A 155 -3.13 -11.43 -3.57
N MET A 156 -3.63 -10.70 -2.58
CA MET A 156 -2.84 -10.19 -1.47
C MET A 156 -2.18 -11.32 -0.66
N ASN A 157 -2.92 -12.39 -0.35
CA ASN A 157 -2.37 -13.54 0.38
C ASN A 157 -1.24 -14.23 -0.40
N LYS A 158 -1.37 -14.37 -1.73
CA LYS A 158 -0.29 -14.89 -2.58
C LYS A 158 0.94 -13.98 -2.51
N THR A 159 0.75 -12.68 -2.58
CA THR A 159 1.82 -11.70 -2.53
C THR A 159 2.54 -11.69 -1.19
N VAL A 160 1.81 -11.79 -0.08
CA VAL A 160 2.41 -11.94 1.26
C VAL A 160 3.26 -13.20 1.34
N GLY A 161 2.79 -14.32 0.76
CA GLY A 161 3.57 -15.55 0.66
C GLY A 161 4.87 -15.38 -0.13
N THR A 162 4.84 -14.62 -1.23
CA THR A 162 6.03 -14.29 -2.02
C THR A 162 7.02 -13.46 -1.21
N ILE A 163 6.56 -12.39 -0.56
CA ILE A 163 7.43 -11.52 0.24
C ILE A 163 8.00 -12.25 1.45
N SER A 164 7.25 -13.18 2.06
CA SER A 164 7.77 -14.03 3.14
C SER A 164 8.98 -14.86 2.67
N LYS A 165 8.92 -15.43 1.46
CA LYS A 165 10.08 -16.11 0.85
C LYS A 165 11.27 -15.16 0.64
N TRP A 166 11.01 -13.91 0.24
CA TRP A 166 12.07 -12.90 0.10
C TRP A 166 12.70 -12.52 1.44
N ALA A 167 11.91 -12.50 2.51
CA ALA A 167 12.40 -12.22 3.86
C ALA A 167 13.26 -13.35 4.44
N GLU A 168 13.02 -14.58 3.99
CA GLU A 168 13.81 -15.76 4.36
C GLU A 168 15.07 -15.95 3.51
N LYS A 169 15.09 -15.40 2.27
CA LYS A 169 16.23 -15.56 1.37
C LYS A 169 17.37 -14.59 1.73
N GLU A 170 18.43 -15.14 2.32
CA GLU A 170 19.70 -14.41 2.48
C GLU A 170 20.37 -14.18 1.12
N MET A 171 20.95 -13.00 0.95
CA MET A 171 21.70 -12.60 -0.25
C MET A 171 23.17 -12.40 0.05
N THR A 172 24.00 -12.97 -0.80
CA THR A 172 25.44 -12.68 -0.82
C THR A 172 25.70 -11.21 -1.24
N ALA A 173 26.89 -10.71 -0.99
CA ALA A 173 27.29 -9.37 -1.45
C ALA A 173 27.18 -9.23 -2.98
N ALA A 174 27.55 -10.30 -3.72
CA ALA A 174 27.46 -10.32 -5.18
C ALA A 174 26.00 -10.27 -5.68
N GLU A 175 25.08 -11.02 -5.06
CA GLU A 175 23.66 -10.97 -5.39
C GLU A 175 23.05 -9.60 -5.11
N ARG A 176 23.38 -8.95 -3.97
CA ARG A 176 22.90 -7.60 -3.66
C ARG A 176 23.41 -6.56 -4.67
N ARG A 177 24.67 -6.65 -5.08
CA ARG A 177 25.22 -5.79 -6.14
C ARG A 177 24.51 -6.02 -7.47
N ARG A 178 24.30 -7.27 -7.86
CA ARG A 178 23.55 -7.61 -9.08
C ARG A 178 22.14 -7.02 -9.03
N PHE A 179 21.42 -7.21 -7.93
CA PHE A 179 20.10 -6.61 -7.72
C PHE A 179 20.10 -5.10 -7.90
N ALA A 180 21.04 -4.41 -7.25
CA ALA A 180 21.15 -2.96 -7.32
C ALA A 180 21.52 -2.46 -8.73
N THR A 181 22.39 -3.17 -9.44
CA THR A 181 22.76 -2.85 -10.84
C THR A 181 21.55 -2.94 -11.76
N GLU A 182 20.80 -4.05 -11.68
CA GLU A 182 19.58 -4.23 -12.48
C GLU A 182 18.51 -3.19 -12.11
N ALA A 183 18.39 -2.85 -10.82
CA ALA A 183 17.46 -1.84 -10.34
C ALA A 183 17.81 -0.41 -10.81
N LEU A 184 19.11 -0.04 -10.80
CA LEU A 184 19.56 1.24 -11.35
C LEU A 184 19.26 1.36 -12.84
N ALA A 185 19.35 0.28 -13.60
CA ALA A 185 19.01 0.28 -15.01
C ALA A 185 17.56 0.68 -15.31
N LEU A 186 16.65 0.59 -14.33
CA LEU A 186 15.29 1.08 -14.46
C LEU A 186 15.20 2.63 -14.43
N ARG A 187 16.27 3.32 -13.97
CA ARG A 187 16.31 4.80 -13.88
C ARG A 187 17.34 5.48 -14.75
N ILE A 188 18.31 4.75 -15.27
CA ILE A 188 19.34 5.28 -16.15
C ILE A 188 18.98 4.98 -17.63
N SER A 189 19.51 5.79 -18.55
CA SER A 189 19.34 5.53 -19.97
C SER A 189 20.03 4.21 -20.39
N SER A 190 19.48 3.54 -21.40
CA SER A 190 19.91 2.22 -21.86
C SER A 190 21.37 2.13 -22.32
N ASP A 191 21.98 3.28 -22.65
CA ASP A 191 23.32 3.43 -23.17
C ASP A 191 24.38 3.70 -22.08
N ARG A 192 23.97 3.66 -20.80
CA ARG A 192 24.81 3.92 -19.65
C ARG A 192 24.94 2.69 -18.75
N VAL A 193 26.16 2.46 -18.29
CA VAL A 193 26.45 1.45 -17.25
C VAL A 193 26.49 2.15 -15.88
N ALA A 194 25.89 1.53 -14.89
CA ALA A 194 25.93 2.03 -13.51
C ALA A 194 27.37 1.97 -12.95
N GLU A 195 27.78 3.03 -12.28
CA GLU A 195 29.07 3.13 -11.60
C GLU A 195 29.02 2.42 -10.24
N GLU A 196 30.15 1.88 -9.77
CA GLU A 196 30.21 1.14 -8.51
C GLU A 196 29.73 2.00 -7.31
N TYR A 197 30.09 3.29 -7.26
CA TYR A 197 29.66 4.16 -6.18
C TYR A 197 28.13 4.37 -6.16
N GLU A 198 27.49 4.41 -7.32
CA GLU A 198 26.03 4.55 -7.43
C GLU A 198 25.31 3.30 -6.90
N ILE A 199 25.86 2.12 -7.24
CA ILE A 199 25.36 0.83 -6.75
C ILE A 199 25.45 0.78 -5.23
N MET A 200 26.59 1.20 -4.67
CA MET A 200 26.81 1.20 -3.23
C MET A 200 25.89 2.20 -2.51
N GLU A 201 25.66 3.38 -3.09
CA GLU A 201 24.76 4.37 -2.49
C GLU A 201 23.31 3.89 -2.38
N ILE A 202 22.78 3.25 -3.42
CA ILE A 202 21.40 2.75 -3.34
C ILE A 202 21.26 1.50 -2.47
N LEU A 203 22.38 0.81 -2.15
CA LEU A 203 22.39 -0.28 -1.18
C LEU A 203 22.51 0.20 0.27
N ASN A 204 22.84 1.47 0.51
CA ASN A 204 22.90 2.01 1.86
C ASN A 204 21.50 2.08 2.48
N PRO A 205 21.30 1.45 3.66
CA PRO A 205 20.02 1.50 4.34
C PRO A 205 19.77 2.91 4.92
N ARG A 206 18.61 3.46 4.68
CA ARG A 206 18.17 4.71 5.34
C ARG A 206 17.60 4.46 6.74
N ARG A 207 17.38 3.19 7.09
CA ARG A 207 16.76 2.77 8.34
C ARG A 207 17.48 1.57 8.91
N ASP A 208 17.53 1.49 10.26
CA ASP A 208 18.18 0.38 10.94
C ASP A 208 17.55 -0.98 10.65
N VAL A 209 16.22 -1.02 10.50
CA VAL A 209 15.48 -2.26 10.17
C VAL A 209 15.83 -2.82 8.79
N ASP A 210 16.36 -2.01 7.89
CA ASP A 210 16.75 -2.43 6.54
C ASP A 210 18.21 -2.90 6.44
N LYS A 211 18.93 -3.05 7.55
CA LYS A 211 20.34 -3.47 7.56
C LYS A 211 20.54 -4.95 7.26
N ALA A 212 19.52 -5.80 7.47
CA ALA A 212 19.62 -7.22 7.18
C ALA A 212 19.87 -7.50 5.69
N ASN A 213 20.50 -8.65 5.39
CA ASN A 213 20.94 -8.97 4.03
C ASN A 213 20.00 -9.90 3.27
N THR A 214 18.73 -9.95 3.65
CA THR A 214 17.75 -10.72 2.87
C THR A 214 17.36 -10.02 1.58
N LEU A 215 16.73 -10.73 0.67
CA LEU A 215 16.18 -10.16 -0.57
C LEU A 215 15.14 -9.08 -0.25
N TRP A 216 14.29 -9.29 0.76
CA TRP A 216 13.30 -8.30 1.17
C TRP A 216 13.92 -6.99 1.65
N HIS A 217 14.94 -7.05 2.53
CA HIS A 217 15.61 -5.85 3.02
C HIS A 217 16.41 -5.16 1.92
N THR A 218 17.04 -5.93 1.02
CA THR A 218 17.73 -5.39 -0.16
C THR A 218 16.77 -4.67 -1.09
N PHE A 219 15.63 -5.28 -1.39
CA PHE A 219 14.56 -4.67 -2.18
C PHE A 219 14.12 -3.33 -1.56
N ASN A 220 13.84 -3.29 -0.27
CA ASN A 220 13.37 -2.09 0.41
C ASN A 220 14.40 -0.95 0.39
N ARG A 221 15.69 -1.25 0.65
CA ARG A 221 16.77 -0.27 0.56
C ARG A 221 16.84 0.38 -0.81
N VAL A 222 16.90 -0.46 -1.82
CA VAL A 222 17.03 -0.03 -3.21
C VAL A 222 15.78 0.75 -3.64
N GLN A 223 14.59 0.25 -3.35
CA GLN A 223 13.34 0.91 -3.67
C GLN A 223 13.26 2.31 -3.03
N GLU A 224 13.51 2.41 -1.71
CA GLU A 224 13.43 3.70 -1.02
C GLU A 224 14.44 4.71 -1.57
N ASN A 225 15.66 4.29 -1.85
CA ASN A 225 16.68 5.14 -2.43
C ASN A 225 16.32 5.59 -3.84
N LEU A 226 15.84 4.70 -4.68
CA LEU A 226 15.43 5.04 -6.03
C LEU A 226 14.21 5.98 -6.06
N ILE A 227 13.21 5.78 -5.20
CA ILE A 227 12.01 6.63 -5.17
C ILE A 227 12.32 8.00 -4.56
N LYS A 228 12.97 8.02 -3.39
CA LYS A 228 13.24 9.29 -2.68
C LYS A 228 14.38 10.10 -3.29
N GLY A 229 15.24 9.48 -4.10
CA GLY A 229 16.42 10.14 -4.64
C GLY A 229 17.42 10.50 -3.52
N GLY A 230 18.19 11.55 -3.72
CA GLY A 230 19.20 12.02 -2.74
C GLY A 230 20.54 11.30 -2.82
N PHE A 231 20.68 10.27 -3.65
CA PHE A 231 21.95 9.59 -3.94
C PHE A 231 22.63 10.23 -5.15
N GLN A 232 23.95 10.06 -5.25
CA GLN A 232 24.71 10.58 -6.38
C GLN A 232 24.52 9.66 -7.60
N MET A 233 24.18 10.26 -8.71
CA MET A 233 24.00 9.59 -9.99
C MET A 233 24.49 10.51 -11.11
N ASN A 234 25.48 10.06 -11.89
CA ASN A 234 26.03 10.85 -12.98
C ASN A 234 26.51 12.25 -12.54
N ASN A 235 27.28 12.31 -11.44
CA ASN A 235 27.78 13.55 -10.83
C ASN A 235 26.69 14.57 -10.45
N ARG A 236 25.48 14.12 -10.27
CA ARG A 236 24.32 14.93 -9.81
C ARG A 236 23.56 14.17 -8.74
N THR A 237 22.94 14.89 -7.86
CA THR A 237 22.01 14.30 -6.89
C THR A 237 20.73 13.86 -7.61
N ALA A 238 20.40 12.58 -7.53
CA ALA A 238 19.16 12.03 -8.07
C ALA A 238 17.95 12.69 -7.41
N ARG A 239 16.97 13.10 -8.21
CA ARG A 239 15.71 13.68 -7.70
C ARG A 239 14.74 12.58 -7.26
N ALA A 240 13.84 12.91 -6.34
CA ALA A 240 12.74 12.03 -6.00
C ALA A 240 11.81 11.81 -7.22
N ILE A 241 11.26 10.61 -7.33
CA ILE A 241 10.17 10.33 -8.28
C ILE A 241 8.89 10.90 -7.68
N THR A 242 8.27 11.83 -8.39
CA THR A 242 6.99 12.47 -8.01
C THR A 242 5.85 12.12 -8.95
N ASN A 243 6.18 11.58 -10.12
CA ASN A 243 5.20 11.13 -11.10
C ASN A 243 4.69 9.72 -10.72
N PRO A 244 3.37 9.54 -10.46
CA PRO A 244 2.81 8.25 -10.08
C PRO A 244 3.01 7.13 -11.13
N MET A 245 3.08 7.49 -12.42
CA MET A 245 3.31 6.49 -13.47
C MET A 245 4.76 5.98 -13.47
N GLU A 246 5.73 6.87 -13.26
CA GLU A 246 7.14 6.49 -13.13
C GLU A 246 7.35 5.63 -11.86
N ASP A 247 6.72 6.00 -10.75
CA ASP A 247 6.74 5.22 -9.52
C ASP A 247 6.17 3.82 -9.73
N MET A 248 5.04 3.70 -10.42
CA MET A 248 4.42 2.41 -10.72
C MET A 248 5.34 1.54 -11.60
N VAL A 249 5.90 2.09 -12.68
CA VAL A 249 6.79 1.36 -13.60
C VAL A 249 8.06 0.89 -12.88
N LEU A 250 8.67 1.77 -12.06
CA LEU A 250 9.82 1.40 -11.25
C LEU A 250 9.50 0.24 -10.31
N ASN A 251 8.40 0.33 -9.58
CA ASN A 251 7.99 -0.72 -8.63
C ASN A 251 7.73 -2.06 -9.32
N GLN A 252 7.09 -2.05 -10.49
CA GLN A 252 6.87 -3.27 -11.29
C GLN A 252 8.20 -3.90 -11.73
N GLY A 253 9.14 -3.08 -12.22
CA GLY A 253 10.47 -3.56 -12.60
C GLY A 253 11.25 -4.14 -11.42
N LEU A 254 11.26 -3.45 -10.27
CA LEU A 254 11.91 -3.93 -9.04
C LEU A 254 11.36 -5.27 -8.58
N TRP A 255 10.04 -5.45 -8.69
CA TRP A 255 9.40 -6.71 -8.33
C TRP A 255 9.83 -7.85 -9.25
N GLN A 256 9.86 -7.62 -10.56
CA GLN A 256 10.34 -8.61 -11.53
C GLN A 256 11.78 -9.04 -11.27
N ILE A 257 12.64 -8.06 -10.94
CA ILE A 257 14.02 -8.34 -10.54
C ILE A 257 14.04 -9.22 -9.29
N ALA A 258 13.29 -8.86 -8.23
CA ALA A 258 13.25 -9.63 -6.99
C ALA A 258 12.77 -11.07 -7.21
N ASP A 259 11.72 -11.27 -8.00
CA ASP A 259 11.19 -12.59 -8.33
C ASP A 259 12.24 -13.46 -9.04
N SER A 260 13.12 -12.89 -9.86
CA SER A 260 14.18 -13.65 -10.55
C SER A 260 15.18 -14.29 -9.56
N PHE A 261 15.36 -13.72 -8.36
CA PHE A 261 16.25 -14.28 -7.34
C PHE A 261 15.65 -15.46 -6.55
N VAL A 262 14.35 -15.68 -6.64
CA VAL A 262 13.64 -16.79 -5.96
C VAL A 262 13.33 -17.93 -6.94
N ALA A 263 13.23 -17.64 -8.23
CA ALA A 263 12.88 -18.63 -9.26
C ALA A 263 14.05 -19.58 -9.63
N VAL A 264 15.26 -19.30 -9.15
CA VAL A 264 16.50 -20.04 -9.50
C VAL A 264 16.94 -21.00 -8.38
N ALA A 265 16.10 -21.24 -7.37
CA ALA A 265 16.41 -22.15 -6.27
C ALA A 265 15.74 -23.51 -6.43
#